data_c5d43e80b2c712dfd9cbb42b777118af
#
_entry.id   c5d43e80b2c712dfd9cbb42b777118af
#
_cell.length_a   1.000
_cell.length_b   1.000
_cell.length_c   1.000
_cell.angle_alpha   90.00
_cell.angle_beta   90.00
_cell.angle_gamma   90.00
#
_symmetry.space_group_name_H-M   'P 1'
#
loop_
_entity.id
_entity.type
_entity.pdbx_description
1 polymer ?
#
loop_
_entity_poly.entity_id
_entity_poly.type
_entity_poly.pdbx_seq_one_letter_code
_entity_poly.pdbx_strand_id
1 'polypeptide(L)'
;MRVVYSRVAVKAINSFDKSIKQRIKTGIEGLLEVPPKGDIKQMQGINPPVSRLRIGKYRVLYEYANLDDEEVLMIKDIGSRGDIYK
;
A
#
# COMPACT_ATOMS: atom_id res chain seq x y z
N MET A 1 5.00 -12.41 -7.28
CA MET A 1 4.43 -12.07 -5.95
C MET A 1 3.01 -11.58 -6.12
N ARG A 2 2.12 -12.09 -5.32
CA ARG A 2 0.70 -11.71 -5.37
C ARG A 2 0.44 -10.50 -4.48
N VAL A 3 -0.48 -9.62 -4.91
CA VAL A 3 -0.91 -8.47 -4.10
C VAL A 3 -2.24 -8.83 -3.44
N VAL A 4 -2.29 -8.65 -2.12
CA VAL A 4 -3.51 -8.91 -1.34
C VAL A 4 -3.95 -7.61 -0.70
N TYR A 5 -5.24 -7.29 -0.79
CA TYR A 5 -5.79 -6.06 -0.24
C TYR A 5 -6.64 -6.36 0.99
N SER A 6 -6.44 -5.59 2.05
CA SER A 6 -7.33 -5.67 3.20
C SER A 6 -8.72 -5.15 2.80
N ARG A 7 -9.73 -5.46 3.62
CA ARG A 7 -11.09 -4.98 3.39
C ARG A 7 -11.12 -3.45 3.37
N VAL A 8 -10.38 -2.82 4.27
CA VAL A 8 -10.30 -1.35 4.35
C VAL A 8 -9.68 -0.78 3.08
N ALA A 9 -8.63 -1.41 2.58
CA ALA A 9 -7.95 -0.97 1.35
C ALA A 9 -8.86 -1.09 0.14
N VAL A 10 -9.63 -2.19 0.03
CA VAL A 10 -10.59 -2.38 -1.06
C VAL A 10 -11.63 -1.28 -1.05
N LYS A 11 -12.19 -0.98 0.13
CA LYS A 11 -13.18 0.09 0.27
C LYS A 11 -12.60 1.44 -0.16
N ALA A 12 -11.38 1.73 0.24
CA ALA A 12 -10.73 2.98 -0.10
C ALA A 12 -10.55 3.11 -1.62
N ILE A 13 -10.02 2.06 -2.26
CA ILE A 13 -9.83 2.07 -3.72
C ILE A 13 -11.14 2.29 -4.45
N ASN A 14 -12.20 1.63 -4.01
CA ASN A 14 -13.50 1.73 -4.67
C ASN A 14 -14.16 3.09 -4.50
N SER A 15 -13.68 3.90 -3.55
CA SER A 15 -14.20 5.25 -3.35
C SER A 15 -13.56 6.29 -4.27
N PHE A 16 -12.45 5.94 -4.92
CA PHE A 16 -11.72 6.86 -5.78
C PHE A 16 -12.25 6.83 -7.21
N ASP A 17 -12.07 7.93 -7.95
CA ASP A 17 -12.40 7.93 -9.36
C ASP A 17 -11.37 7.10 -10.14
N LYS A 18 -11.66 6.85 -11.41
CA LYS A 18 -10.85 5.99 -12.25
C LYS A 18 -9.40 6.47 -12.38
N SER A 19 -9.21 7.78 -12.50
CA SER A 19 -7.89 8.37 -12.64
C SER A 19 -7.02 8.11 -11.39
N ILE A 20 -7.60 8.30 -10.22
CA ILE A 20 -6.90 8.09 -8.95
C ILE A 20 -6.61 6.59 -8.75
N LYS A 21 -7.59 5.74 -9.04
CA LYS A 21 -7.40 4.29 -8.95
C LYS A 21 -6.20 3.84 -9.78
N GLN A 22 -6.09 4.35 -11.01
CA GLN A 22 -5.01 3.96 -11.91
C GLN A 22 -3.65 4.40 -11.36
N ARG A 23 -3.56 5.62 -10.82
CA ARG A 23 -2.33 6.13 -10.24
C ARG A 23 -1.89 5.27 -9.05
N ILE A 24 -2.82 4.93 -8.18
CA ILE A 24 -2.53 4.12 -7.00
C ILE A 24 -2.11 2.72 -7.42
N LYS A 25 -2.81 2.12 -8.37
CA LYS A 25 -2.47 0.79 -8.87
C LYS A 25 -1.06 0.76 -9.46
N THR A 26 -0.72 1.76 -10.27
CA THR A 26 0.61 1.86 -10.87
C THR A 26 1.69 1.98 -9.80
N GLY A 27 1.44 2.78 -8.76
CA GLY A 27 2.38 2.92 -7.65
C GLY A 27 2.58 1.61 -6.90
N ILE A 28 1.50 0.89 -6.65
CA ILE A 28 1.57 -0.41 -5.96
C ILE A 28 2.35 -1.42 -6.81
N GLU A 29 2.16 -1.42 -8.11
CA GLU A 29 2.90 -2.30 -9.02
C GLU A 29 4.42 -2.05 -8.93
N GLY A 30 4.82 -0.81 -8.71
CA GLY A 30 6.23 -0.48 -8.51
C GLY A 30 6.84 -1.16 -7.28
N LEU A 31 6.02 -1.49 -6.28
CA LEU A 31 6.49 -2.18 -5.09
C LEU A 31 6.86 -3.64 -5.35
N LEU A 32 6.46 -4.18 -6.49
CA LEU A 32 6.80 -5.55 -6.89
C LEU A 32 8.15 -5.65 -7.58
N GLU A 33 8.76 -4.52 -7.91
CA GLU A 33 10.07 -4.50 -8.54
C GLU A 33 11.18 -4.72 -7.50
N VAL A 34 12.36 -5.10 -7.97
CA VAL A 34 13.50 -5.36 -7.10
C VAL A 34 14.64 -4.44 -7.53
N PRO A 35 14.99 -3.44 -6.71
CA PRO A 35 14.33 -3.04 -5.46
C PRO A 35 12.99 -2.34 -5.71
N PRO A 36 12.11 -2.30 -4.70
CA PRO A 36 10.82 -1.61 -4.84
C PRO A 36 11.01 -0.15 -5.20
N LYS A 37 10.13 0.36 -6.07
CA LYS A 37 10.20 1.74 -6.56
C LYS A 37 9.06 2.58 -5.98
N GLY A 38 9.37 3.85 -5.75
CA GLY A 38 8.40 4.83 -5.27
C GLY A 38 8.93 5.61 -4.08
N ASP A 39 8.11 6.52 -3.58
CA ASP A 39 8.42 7.32 -2.40
C ASP A 39 8.05 6.51 -1.17
N ILE A 40 8.99 5.69 -0.70
CA ILE A 40 8.78 4.68 0.33
C ILE A 40 9.45 5.12 1.63
N LYS A 41 8.73 4.96 2.73
CA LYS A 41 9.27 5.21 4.06
C LYS A 41 8.77 4.13 5.02
N GLN A 42 9.68 3.57 5.80
CA GLN A 42 9.30 2.61 6.82
C GLN A 42 8.69 3.35 8.02
N MET A 43 7.55 2.89 8.47
CA MET A 43 6.87 3.47 9.63
C MET A 43 7.51 2.95 10.90
N GLN A 44 7.95 3.87 11.77
CA GLN A 44 8.58 3.50 13.02
C GLN A 44 7.54 3.29 14.12
N GLY A 45 7.90 2.45 15.10
CA GLY A 45 7.05 2.23 16.26
C GLY A 45 5.86 1.32 16.03
N ILE A 46 5.75 0.74 14.85
CA ILE A 46 4.67 -0.20 14.52
C ILE A 46 5.24 -1.61 14.49
N ASN A 47 4.57 -2.53 15.15
CA ASN A 47 4.97 -3.93 15.19
C ASN A 47 3.77 -4.79 14.81
N PRO A 48 3.80 -5.58 13.69
CA PRO A 48 4.95 -5.75 12.79
C PRO A 48 5.23 -4.50 11.96
N PRO A 49 6.43 -4.41 11.38
CA PRO A 49 6.82 -3.24 10.58
C PRO A 49 5.91 -3.04 9.38
N VAL A 50 5.51 -1.81 9.17
CA VAL A 50 4.67 -1.40 8.04
C VAL A 50 5.38 -0.28 7.32
N SER A 51 5.34 -0.31 6.00
CA SER A 51 5.91 0.75 5.17
C SER A 51 4.83 1.60 4.54
N ARG A 52 5.21 2.81 4.16
CA ARG A 52 4.32 3.76 3.51
C ARG A 52 4.82 4.05 2.10
N LEU A 53 3.92 3.98 1.14
CA LEU A 53 4.16 4.46 -0.23
C LEU A 53 3.35 5.73 -0.43
N ARG A 54 4.02 6.79 -0.82
CA ARG A 54 3.36 8.07 -1.07
C ARG A 54 3.11 8.25 -2.57
N ILE A 55 1.87 8.57 -2.93
CA ILE A 55 1.47 8.81 -4.32
C ILE A 55 0.68 10.12 -4.32
N GLY A 56 1.39 11.24 -4.65
CA GLY A 56 0.77 12.55 -4.56
C GLY A 56 0.29 12.84 -3.14
N LYS A 57 -0.99 13.11 -2.97
CA LYS A 57 -1.58 13.36 -1.65
C LYS A 57 -2.06 12.07 -0.97
N TYR A 58 -1.91 10.94 -1.63
CA TYR A 58 -2.39 9.66 -1.10
C TYR A 58 -1.24 8.88 -0.47
N ARG A 59 -1.60 8.03 0.49
CA ARG A 59 -0.66 7.15 1.19
C ARG A 59 -1.18 5.73 1.16
N VAL A 60 -0.26 4.79 0.89
CA VAL A 60 -0.56 3.36 0.91
C VAL A 60 0.27 2.74 2.02
N LEU A 61 -0.38 2.10 2.98
CA LEU A 61 0.31 1.35 4.02
C LEU A 61 0.36 -0.11 3.60
N TYR A 62 1.55 -0.70 3.65
CA TYR A 62 1.75 -2.06 3.16
C TYR A 62 2.83 -2.78 3.94
N GLU A 63 2.85 -4.10 3.80
CA GLU A 63 3.92 -4.94 4.30
C GLU A 63 4.10 -6.15 3.38
N TYR A 64 5.30 -6.73 3.41
CA TYR A 64 5.53 -8.01 2.75
C TYR A 64 5.29 -9.09 3.79
N ALA A 65 4.46 -10.05 3.47
CA ALA A 65 4.04 -11.09 4.42
C ALA A 65 4.06 -12.45 3.76
N ASN A 66 3.99 -13.49 4.57
CA ASN A 66 3.86 -14.85 4.08
C ASN A 66 2.43 -15.33 4.32
N LEU A 67 1.82 -15.87 3.28
CA LEU A 67 0.48 -16.40 3.34
C LEU A 67 0.50 -17.76 2.65
N ASP A 68 0.25 -18.83 3.41
CA ASP A 68 0.30 -20.20 2.90
C ASP A 68 1.65 -20.52 2.22
N ASP A 69 2.75 -20.14 2.89
CA ASP A 69 4.12 -20.33 2.40
C ASP A 69 4.45 -19.56 1.14
N GLU A 70 3.63 -18.58 0.78
CA GLU A 70 3.86 -17.72 -0.38
C GLU A 70 4.06 -16.28 0.10
N GLU A 71 5.13 -15.64 -0.40
CA GLU A 71 5.34 -14.23 -0.10
C GLU A 71 4.33 -13.39 -0.87
N VAL A 72 3.65 -12.49 -0.17
CA VAL A 72 2.65 -11.60 -0.76
C VAL A 72 2.92 -10.16 -0.34
N LEU A 73 2.44 -9.24 -1.15
CA LEU A 73 2.41 -7.82 -0.81
C LEU A 73 1.02 -7.53 -0.24
N MET A 74 0.97 -7.22 1.04
CA MET A 74 -0.29 -6.95 1.74
C MET A 74 -0.53 -5.45 1.81
N ILE A 75 -1.58 -4.98 1.15
CA ILE A 75 -1.99 -3.58 1.21
C ILE A 75 -2.96 -3.44 2.38
N LYS A 76 -2.53 -2.72 3.41
CA LYS A 76 -3.26 -2.64 4.67
C LYS A 76 -4.26 -1.49 4.72
N ASP A 77 -3.89 -0.34 4.15
CA ASP A 77 -4.76 0.83 4.16
C ASP A 77 -4.33 1.78 3.06
N ILE A 78 -5.27 2.58 2.59
CA ILE A 78 -5.03 3.61 1.58
C ILE A 78 -5.87 4.81 1.98
N GLY A 79 -5.25 6.00 2.03
CA GLY A 79 -5.97 7.19 2.40
C GLY A 79 -5.26 8.45 1.95
N SER A 80 -5.92 9.58 2.15
CA SER A 80 -5.30 10.86 1.89
C SER A 80 -4.46 11.27 3.09
N ARG A 81 -3.63 12.29 2.88
CA ARG A 81 -2.71 12.76 3.90
C ARG A 81 -3.43 13.07 5.21
N GLY A 82 -2.92 12.53 6.31
CA GLY A 82 -3.44 12.77 7.64
C GLY A 82 -4.52 11.82 8.09
N ASP A 83 -5.16 11.09 7.18
CA ASP A 83 -6.26 10.20 7.53
C ASP A 83 -5.81 8.88 8.13
N ILE A 84 -4.65 8.40 7.70
CA ILE A 84 -4.16 7.08 8.10
C ILE A 84 -3.03 7.11 9.12
N TYR A 85 -2.68 8.28 9.61
CA TYR A 85 -1.62 8.47 10.60
C TYR A 85 -2.16 8.91 11.96
N LYS A 86 -3.34 8.51 12.28
CA LYS A 86 -3.93 8.88 13.57
C LYS A 86 -3.61 7.89 14.66
#